data_96c72441c1c7b43378c483360c7693ba
#
_entry.id   96c72441c1c7b43378c483360c7693ba
#
_cell.length_a   1.000
_cell.length_b   1.000
_cell.length_c   1.000
_cell.angle_alpha   90.00
_cell.angle_beta   90.00
_cell.angle_gamma   90.00
#
_symmetry.space_group_name_H-M   'P 1'
#
loop_
_entity.id
_entity.type
_entity.pdbx_description
1 polymer ?
#
loop_
_entity_poly.entity_id
_entity_poly.type
_entity_poly.pdbx_seq_one_letter_code
_entity_poly.pdbx_strand_id
1 'polypeptide(L)'
;HRGRCLKPGRVKPPTTFTASGPCQVWTWDITWLPSWVRGRWYYLYLVEDVFSRKITGEEVHETESGELAAALMQRTVLRERCYRQPLVLHADNGAAMKSQTLQVKLAELNISPSHSRPRVSNDNAYVESLFRTLKYVPQWPSSGFNHLEEARVWVDKFTRWYNEEHRHSGIGYVTPLQRHTGEDKALLAQRDKVYQAARAANPKRWSRQTRNWEWQESVTLNPERGKQAA
;
A
#
# COMPACT_ATOMS: atom_id res chain seq x y z
N HIS A 1 43.09 0.08 22.67
CA HIS A 1 41.85 -0.35 23.35
C HIS A 1 40.82 -0.74 22.27
N ARG A 2 40.55 -2.05 22.10
CA ARG A 2 39.43 -2.52 21.28
C ARG A 2 38.14 -2.23 22.06
N GLY A 3 37.36 -1.25 21.58
CA GLY A 3 36.02 -0.96 22.10
C GLY A 3 35.16 -2.23 22.11
N ARG A 4 34.56 -2.57 23.24
CA ARG A 4 33.57 -3.64 23.33
C ARG A 4 32.46 -3.36 22.36
N CYS A 5 32.32 -4.22 21.35
CA CYS A 5 31.17 -4.21 20.46
C CYS A 5 29.90 -4.43 21.32
N LEU A 6 29.05 -3.43 21.41
CA LEU A 6 27.76 -3.58 22.11
C LEU A 6 26.98 -4.69 21.40
N LYS A 7 26.53 -5.70 22.15
CA LYS A 7 25.64 -6.71 21.61
C LYS A 7 24.44 -6.00 20.96
N PRO A 8 24.06 -6.36 19.73
CA PRO A 8 22.86 -5.78 19.13
C PRO A 8 21.68 -5.99 20.08
N GLY A 9 21.02 -4.90 20.44
CA GLY A 9 19.83 -4.95 21.29
C GLY A 9 18.81 -5.94 20.69
N ARG A 10 18.04 -6.63 21.53
CA ARG A 10 16.94 -7.49 21.07
C ARG A 10 16.01 -6.66 20.17
N VAL A 11 15.97 -7.02 18.91
CA VAL A 11 15.04 -6.39 17.95
C VAL A 11 13.62 -6.81 18.37
N LYS A 12 12.79 -5.83 18.71
CA LYS A 12 11.38 -6.10 19.00
C LYS A 12 10.71 -6.75 17.78
N PRO A 13 9.80 -7.72 17.96
CA PRO A 13 9.04 -8.26 16.83
C PRO A 13 8.26 -7.14 16.14
N PRO A 14 7.99 -7.24 14.83
CA PRO A 14 7.14 -6.27 14.14
C PRO A 14 5.74 -6.30 14.72
N THR A 15 5.05 -5.16 14.70
CA THR A 15 3.61 -5.14 14.97
C THR A 15 2.89 -5.73 13.78
N THR A 16 2.17 -6.82 14.00
CA THR A 16 1.45 -7.57 12.96
C THR A 16 -0.03 -7.21 12.97
N PHE A 17 -0.58 -6.89 11.81
CA PHE A 17 -2.02 -6.64 11.64
C PHE A 17 -2.53 -7.50 10.49
N THR A 18 -3.72 -8.09 10.66
CA THR A 18 -4.37 -8.90 9.63
C THR A 18 -5.67 -8.23 9.21
N ALA A 19 -5.82 -8.00 7.92
CA ALA A 19 -7.04 -7.50 7.30
C ALA A 19 -7.77 -8.65 6.61
N SER A 20 -9.04 -8.86 6.92
CA SER A 20 -9.96 -9.81 6.28
C SER A 20 -10.97 -9.12 5.35
N GLY A 21 -10.87 -7.81 5.20
CA GLY A 21 -11.71 -7.00 4.33
C GLY A 21 -11.13 -5.60 4.12
N PRO A 22 -11.73 -4.82 3.22
CA PRO A 22 -11.34 -3.45 2.97
C PRO A 22 -11.49 -2.56 4.20
N CYS A 23 -10.69 -1.49 4.26
CA CYS A 23 -10.75 -0.45 5.29
C CYS A 23 -10.57 -0.95 6.73
N GLN A 24 -9.81 -2.02 6.93
CA GLN A 24 -9.42 -2.49 8.26
C GLN A 24 -7.98 -2.10 8.60
N VAL A 25 -7.08 -2.17 7.63
CA VAL A 25 -5.67 -1.79 7.79
C VAL A 25 -5.24 -0.98 6.57
N TRP A 26 -4.78 0.21 6.79
CA TRP A 26 -4.15 1.06 5.77
C TRP A 26 -2.67 1.21 6.06
N THR A 27 -1.87 1.31 5.00
CA THR A 27 -0.49 1.81 5.05
C THR A 27 -0.42 3.15 4.35
N TRP A 28 0.44 4.04 4.83
CA TRP A 28 0.65 5.31 4.16
C TRP A 28 2.08 5.79 4.30
N ASP A 29 2.48 6.61 3.36
CA ASP A 29 3.79 7.25 3.35
C ASP A 29 3.81 8.44 2.40
N ILE A 30 4.88 9.23 2.46
CA ILE A 30 5.11 10.39 1.59
C ILE A 30 6.29 10.07 0.69
N THR A 31 6.12 10.21 -0.63
CA THR A 31 7.22 10.10 -1.58
C THR A 31 7.43 11.39 -2.36
N TRP A 32 8.63 11.61 -2.81
CA TRP A 32 9.04 12.82 -3.52
C TRP A 32 8.86 12.63 -5.02
N LEU A 33 8.22 13.62 -5.64
CA LEU A 33 8.04 13.73 -7.08
C LEU A 33 8.98 14.83 -7.60
N PRO A 34 9.80 14.57 -8.63
CA PRO A 34 10.75 15.57 -9.11
C PRO A 34 10.05 16.74 -9.79
N SER A 35 10.47 17.95 -9.49
CA SER A 35 10.17 19.12 -10.31
C SER A 35 11.18 19.24 -11.45
N TRP A 36 10.82 19.90 -12.56
CA TRP A 36 11.76 20.26 -13.63
C TRP A 36 12.89 21.15 -13.14
N VAL A 37 12.66 21.91 -12.05
CA VAL A 37 13.69 22.70 -11.38
C VAL A 37 14.52 21.77 -10.49
N ARG A 38 15.80 21.63 -10.81
CA ARG A 38 16.73 20.79 -10.06
C ARG A 38 16.79 21.17 -8.58
N GLY A 39 16.60 20.19 -7.71
CA GLY A 39 16.60 20.38 -6.25
C GLY A 39 15.25 20.79 -5.66
N ARG A 40 14.23 21.01 -6.48
CA ARG A 40 12.84 21.23 -6.03
C ARG A 40 12.04 19.95 -6.18
N TRP A 41 11.17 19.69 -5.20
CA TRP A 41 10.35 18.50 -5.12
C TRP A 41 8.91 18.84 -4.79
N TYR A 42 7.99 18.01 -5.24
CA TYR A 42 6.63 17.93 -4.73
C TYR A 42 6.48 16.68 -3.87
N TYR A 43 5.55 16.67 -2.94
CA TYR A 43 5.37 15.62 -1.95
C TYR A 43 4.04 14.92 -2.21
N LEU A 44 4.11 13.66 -2.61
CA LEU A 44 2.95 12.82 -2.79
C LEU A 44 2.68 12.06 -1.48
N TYR A 45 1.57 12.38 -0.86
CA TYR A 45 0.98 11.67 0.25
C TYR A 45 0.11 10.56 -0.33
N LEU A 46 0.30 9.32 0.09
CA LEU A 46 -0.40 8.19 -0.49
C LEU A 46 -0.83 7.20 0.60
N VAL A 47 -2.09 6.78 0.56
CA VAL A 47 -2.70 5.81 1.46
C VAL A 47 -3.11 4.59 0.65
N GLU A 48 -2.69 3.40 1.07
CA GLU A 48 -3.00 2.12 0.45
C GLU A 48 -3.77 1.21 1.41
N ASP A 49 -4.84 0.60 0.95
CA ASP A 49 -5.56 -0.44 1.67
C ASP A 49 -4.81 -1.77 1.59
N VAL A 50 -4.42 -2.33 2.73
CA VAL A 50 -3.60 -3.55 2.80
C VAL A 50 -4.30 -4.76 2.22
N PHE A 51 -5.62 -4.88 2.41
CA PHE A 51 -6.39 -6.02 1.91
C PHE A 51 -6.52 -6.01 0.39
N SER A 52 -6.92 -4.89 -0.17
CA SER A 52 -7.26 -4.77 -1.59
C SER A 52 -6.13 -4.25 -2.48
N ARG A 53 -5.10 -3.63 -1.90
CA ARG A 53 -4.06 -2.88 -2.61
C ARG A 53 -4.56 -1.59 -3.27
N LYS A 54 -5.80 -1.18 -2.99
CA LYS A 54 -6.38 0.04 -3.55
C LYS A 54 -5.71 1.27 -2.95
N ILE A 55 -5.34 2.20 -3.80
CA ILE A 55 -5.01 3.56 -3.38
C ILE A 55 -6.33 4.20 -2.92
N THR A 56 -6.45 4.41 -1.60
CA THR A 56 -7.64 4.99 -0.97
C THR A 56 -7.50 6.48 -0.75
N GLY A 57 -6.28 7.01 -0.69
CA GLY A 57 -5.97 8.43 -0.52
C GLY A 57 -4.71 8.84 -1.26
N GLU A 58 -4.78 9.96 -1.99
CA GLU A 58 -3.63 10.56 -2.65
C GLU A 58 -3.77 12.09 -2.71
N GLU A 59 -2.70 12.80 -2.40
CA GLU A 59 -2.61 14.25 -2.57
C GLU A 59 -1.17 14.68 -2.83
N VAL A 60 -0.99 15.71 -3.65
CA VAL A 60 0.32 16.29 -3.95
C VAL A 60 0.40 17.72 -3.43
N HIS A 61 1.47 17.99 -2.68
CA HIS A 61 1.72 19.30 -2.04
C HIS A 61 3.15 19.78 -2.26
N GLU A 62 3.41 21.05 -1.94
CA GLU A 62 4.75 21.64 -2.02
C GLU A 62 5.57 21.44 -0.73
N THR A 63 4.95 20.96 0.33
CA THR A 63 5.59 20.76 1.65
C THR A 63 5.09 19.49 2.32
N GLU A 64 5.87 18.98 3.28
CA GLU A 64 5.41 17.95 4.21
C GLU A 64 4.86 18.62 5.47
N SER A 65 3.62 18.28 5.85
CA SER A 65 3.02 18.79 7.09
C SER A 65 2.01 17.82 7.68
N GLY A 66 1.88 17.87 9.01
CA GLY A 66 0.89 17.07 9.74
C GLY A 66 -0.54 17.53 9.48
N GLU A 67 -0.77 18.79 9.19
CA GLU A 67 -2.08 19.37 8.86
C GLU A 67 -2.57 18.81 7.52
N LEU A 68 -1.69 18.76 6.52
CA LEU A 68 -2.01 18.18 5.21
C LEU A 68 -2.32 16.68 5.34
N ALA A 69 -1.52 15.96 6.13
CA ALA A 69 -1.77 14.55 6.42
C ALA A 69 -3.12 14.34 7.13
N ALA A 70 -3.45 15.16 8.13
CA ALA A 70 -4.72 15.10 8.86
C ALA A 70 -5.92 15.36 7.94
N ALA A 71 -5.80 16.36 7.06
CA ALA A 71 -6.84 16.69 6.08
C ALA A 71 -7.03 15.57 5.05
N LEU A 72 -5.95 14.96 4.56
CA LEU A 72 -6.02 13.79 3.67
C LEU A 72 -6.74 12.62 4.35
N MET A 73 -6.39 12.28 5.61
CA MET A 73 -7.05 11.17 6.33
C MET A 73 -8.54 11.40 6.48
N GLN A 74 -8.96 12.61 6.82
CA GLN A 74 -10.37 12.96 6.92
C GLN A 74 -11.10 12.76 5.57
N ARG A 75 -10.55 13.26 4.47
CA ARG A 75 -11.13 13.10 3.12
C ARG A 75 -11.17 11.63 2.70
N THR A 76 -10.12 10.87 2.98
CA THR A 76 -10.02 9.44 2.66
C THR A 76 -11.09 8.63 3.40
N VAL A 77 -11.25 8.84 4.70
CA VAL A 77 -12.28 8.16 5.51
C VAL A 77 -13.69 8.46 5.01
N LEU A 78 -13.95 9.71 4.63
CA LEU A 78 -15.26 10.11 4.08
C LEU A 78 -15.49 9.48 2.69
N ARG A 79 -14.48 9.48 1.82
CA ARG A 79 -14.54 8.88 0.48
C ARG A 79 -14.81 7.37 0.53
N GLU A 80 -14.11 6.67 1.41
CA GLU A 80 -14.26 5.22 1.59
C GLU A 80 -15.44 4.86 2.52
N ARG A 81 -16.14 5.84 3.11
CA ARG A 81 -17.30 5.68 4.01
C ARG A 81 -17.03 4.78 5.22
N CYS A 82 -15.79 4.77 5.71
CA CYS A 82 -15.36 3.90 6.80
C CYS A 82 -15.24 4.59 8.18
N TYR A 83 -15.80 5.77 8.36
CA TYR A 83 -15.71 6.61 9.57
C TYR A 83 -16.29 5.99 10.86
N ARG A 84 -17.01 4.87 10.76
CA ARG A 84 -17.57 4.15 11.91
C ARG A 84 -16.93 2.78 12.15
N GLN A 85 -15.90 2.43 11.38
CA GLN A 85 -15.22 1.15 11.49
C GLN A 85 -13.88 1.31 12.20
N PRO A 86 -13.47 0.33 13.03
CA PRO A 86 -12.12 0.30 13.55
C PRO A 86 -11.12 0.17 12.40
N LEU A 87 -10.20 1.11 12.30
CA LEU A 87 -9.18 1.15 11.25
C LEU A 87 -7.81 1.31 11.88
N VAL A 88 -6.84 0.55 11.42
CA VAL A 88 -5.42 0.73 11.75
C VAL A 88 -4.74 1.48 10.61
N LEU A 89 -4.00 2.54 10.93
CA LEU A 89 -3.15 3.25 10.00
C LEU A 89 -1.68 3.01 10.36
N HIS A 90 -0.98 2.27 9.51
CA HIS A 90 0.43 1.99 9.68
C HIS A 90 1.28 2.95 8.85
N ALA A 91 2.34 3.48 9.46
CA ALA A 91 3.25 4.45 8.85
C ALA A 91 4.69 4.26 9.31
N ASP A 92 5.59 4.90 8.61
CA ASP A 92 6.96 5.07 9.08
C ASP A 92 7.07 6.07 10.25
N ASN A 93 8.30 6.32 10.69
CA ASN A 93 8.59 7.19 11.82
C ASN A 93 8.86 8.66 11.41
N GLY A 94 8.39 9.10 10.25
CA GLY A 94 8.56 10.46 9.75
C GLY A 94 7.91 11.53 10.65
N ALA A 95 8.37 12.78 10.54
CA ALA A 95 7.87 13.87 11.36
C ALA A 95 6.38 14.15 11.13
N ALA A 96 5.92 14.12 9.88
CA ALA A 96 4.50 14.29 9.54
C ALA A 96 3.64 13.19 10.16
N MET A 97 4.13 11.94 10.17
CA MET A 97 3.44 10.77 10.72
C MET A 97 3.24 10.84 12.25
N LYS A 98 4.15 11.52 12.93
CA LYS A 98 4.15 11.68 14.41
C LYS A 98 3.65 13.04 14.87
N SER A 99 3.21 13.89 13.96
CA SER A 99 2.71 15.22 14.33
C SER A 99 1.50 15.11 15.25
N GLN A 100 1.42 16.01 16.23
CA GLN A 100 0.31 16.05 17.17
C GLN A 100 -1.02 16.31 16.44
N THR A 101 -1.02 17.17 15.45
CA THR A 101 -2.21 17.48 14.64
C THR A 101 -2.77 16.22 13.97
N LEU A 102 -1.92 15.39 13.37
CA LEU A 102 -2.35 14.12 12.78
C LEU A 102 -2.85 13.16 13.87
N GLN A 103 -2.16 13.02 14.99
CA GLN A 103 -2.57 12.08 16.06
C GLN A 103 -3.94 12.44 16.64
N VAL A 104 -4.22 13.72 16.86
CA VAL A 104 -5.54 14.19 17.31
C VAL A 104 -6.60 13.85 16.26
N LYS A 105 -6.32 14.13 14.98
CA LYS A 105 -7.26 13.82 13.89
C LYS A 105 -7.55 12.32 13.76
N LEU A 106 -6.53 11.47 13.88
CA LEU A 106 -6.72 10.02 13.85
C LEU A 106 -7.62 9.54 15.01
N ALA A 107 -7.43 10.09 16.21
CA ALA A 107 -8.31 9.78 17.36
C ALA A 107 -9.77 10.21 17.09
N GLU A 108 -10.00 11.41 16.54
CA GLU A 108 -11.33 11.89 16.14
C GLU A 108 -12.01 10.97 15.11
N LEU A 109 -11.23 10.39 14.20
CA LEU A 109 -11.70 9.50 13.14
C LEU A 109 -11.80 8.02 13.57
N ASN A 110 -11.50 7.71 14.85
CA ASN A 110 -11.43 6.35 15.38
C ASN A 110 -10.39 5.47 14.65
N ILE A 111 -9.27 6.06 14.25
CA ILE A 111 -8.15 5.38 13.60
C ILE A 111 -7.05 5.12 14.63
N SER A 112 -6.62 3.87 14.74
CA SER A 112 -5.51 3.46 15.60
C SER A 112 -4.18 3.63 14.85
N PRO A 113 -3.28 4.55 15.28
CA PRO A 113 -1.98 4.70 14.66
C PRO A 113 -1.05 3.53 14.99
N SER A 114 -0.26 3.11 14.02
CA SER A 114 0.82 2.14 14.16
C SER A 114 2.06 2.63 13.44
N HIS A 115 3.24 2.30 13.95
CA HIS A 115 4.49 2.75 13.35
C HIS A 115 5.47 1.59 13.17
N SER A 116 6.28 1.70 12.11
CA SER A 116 7.42 0.84 11.84
C SER A 116 8.40 0.84 13.01
N ARG A 117 9.13 -0.26 13.18
CA ARG A 117 10.22 -0.31 14.16
C ARG A 117 11.30 0.70 13.79
N PRO A 118 11.95 1.35 14.78
CA PRO A 118 13.03 2.27 14.48
C PRO A 118 14.15 1.63 13.66
N ARG A 119 14.56 2.26 12.57
CA ARG A 119 15.63 1.82 11.65
C ARG A 119 15.35 0.49 10.91
N VAL A 120 14.09 0.10 10.76
CA VAL A 120 13.68 -1.08 9.99
C VAL A 120 12.82 -0.60 8.82
N SER A 121 13.38 -0.60 7.61
CA SER A 121 12.69 -0.15 6.40
C SER A 121 11.59 -1.11 5.93
N ASN A 122 11.73 -2.42 6.19
CA ASN A 122 10.83 -3.42 5.65
C ASN A 122 9.46 -3.51 6.35
N ASP A 123 9.19 -2.69 7.35
CA ASP A 123 7.93 -2.74 8.11
C ASP A 123 6.78 -2.03 7.39
N ASN A 124 7.04 -1.25 6.32
CA ASN A 124 6.04 -0.58 5.49
C ASN A 124 6.10 -1.03 4.00
N ALA A 125 6.38 -2.31 3.78
CA ALA A 125 6.70 -2.88 2.48
C ALA A 125 5.60 -2.69 1.40
N TYR A 126 4.34 -2.56 1.78
CA TYR A 126 3.23 -2.43 0.83
C TYR A 126 3.29 -1.10 0.09
N VAL A 127 3.27 0.01 0.81
CA VAL A 127 3.34 1.34 0.19
C VAL A 127 4.70 1.57 -0.50
N GLU A 128 5.80 1.01 0.01
CA GLU A 128 7.11 1.05 -0.68
C GLU A 128 7.05 0.34 -2.05
N SER A 129 6.39 -0.83 -2.11
CA SER A 129 6.17 -1.56 -3.36
C SER A 129 5.30 -0.76 -4.34
N LEU A 130 4.29 -0.06 -3.84
CA LEU A 130 3.44 0.83 -4.63
C LEU A 130 4.25 2.01 -5.19
N PHE A 131 5.10 2.64 -4.39
CA PHE A 131 6.01 3.70 -4.87
C PHE A 131 6.98 3.21 -5.93
N ARG A 132 7.44 1.97 -5.83
CA ARG A 132 8.24 1.37 -6.88
C ARG A 132 7.42 1.25 -8.17
N THR A 133 6.18 0.75 -8.11
CA THR A 133 5.29 0.68 -9.27
C THR A 133 5.10 2.07 -9.88
N LEU A 134 4.78 3.08 -9.07
CA LEU A 134 4.59 4.47 -9.50
C LEU A 134 5.82 5.04 -10.25
N LYS A 135 7.04 4.80 -9.75
CA LYS A 135 8.27 5.34 -10.33
C LYS A 135 8.77 4.58 -11.57
N TYR A 136 8.24 3.38 -11.83
CA TYR A 136 8.66 2.53 -12.96
C TYR A 136 7.61 2.37 -14.06
N VAL A 137 6.45 3.06 -13.98
CA VAL A 137 5.51 3.08 -15.11
C VAL A 137 6.12 3.81 -16.31
N PRO A 138 5.85 3.36 -17.55
CA PRO A 138 6.39 4.01 -18.75
C PRO A 138 6.09 5.50 -18.87
N GLN A 139 4.98 5.95 -18.27
CA GLN A 139 4.54 7.34 -18.26
C GLN A 139 5.19 8.21 -17.18
N TRP A 140 6.15 7.66 -16.40
CA TRP A 140 6.87 8.43 -15.39
C TRP A 140 7.61 9.62 -16.04
N PRO A 141 7.39 10.88 -15.57
CA PRO A 141 8.03 12.06 -16.15
C PRO A 141 9.51 12.14 -15.71
N SER A 142 10.40 11.60 -16.53
CA SER A 142 11.84 11.57 -16.24
C SER A 142 12.48 12.97 -16.13
N SER A 143 11.88 13.98 -16.78
CA SER A 143 12.31 15.40 -16.70
C SER A 143 11.74 16.15 -15.49
N GLY A 144 10.86 15.51 -14.72
CA GLY A 144 10.13 16.14 -13.63
C GLY A 144 8.89 16.92 -14.10
N PHE A 145 8.09 17.37 -13.14
CA PHE A 145 6.86 18.12 -13.37
C PHE A 145 7.13 19.63 -13.45
N ASN A 146 6.51 20.33 -14.40
CA ASN A 146 6.69 21.77 -14.57
C ASN A 146 6.08 22.58 -13.40
N HIS A 147 4.93 22.15 -12.90
CA HIS A 147 4.24 22.79 -11.80
C HIS A 147 3.40 21.76 -11.00
N LEU A 148 2.97 22.17 -9.81
CA LEU A 148 2.22 21.32 -8.87
C LEU A 148 0.95 20.70 -9.49
N GLU A 149 0.21 21.47 -10.27
CA GLU A 149 -1.04 21.01 -10.88
C GLU A 149 -0.81 19.89 -11.90
N GLU A 150 0.27 19.95 -12.67
CA GLU A 150 0.68 18.86 -13.57
C GLU A 150 0.95 17.57 -12.79
N ALA A 151 1.64 17.66 -11.65
CA ALA A 151 1.90 16.54 -10.78
C ALA A 151 0.59 15.94 -10.22
N ARG A 152 -0.36 16.78 -9.82
CA ARG A 152 -1.69 16.35 -9.36
C ARG A 152 -2.48 15.60 -10.42
N VAL A 153 -2.56 16.16 -11.62
CA VAL A 153 -3.25 15.54 -12.76
C VAL A 153 -2.60 14.20 -13.13
N TRP A 154 -1.29 14.12 -13.09
CA TRP A 154 -0.59 12.87 -13.38
C TRP A 154 -0.85 11.82 -12.29
N VAL A 155 -0.80 12.18 -11.01
CA VAL A 155 -1.09 11.28 -9.89
C VAL A 155 -2.54 10.78 -9.94
N ASP A 156 -3.52 11.63 -10.24
CA ASP A 156 -4.92 11.24 -10.41
C ASP A 156 -5.08 10.19 -11.53
N LYS A 157 -4.44 10.40 -12.68
CA LYS A 157 -4.43 9.42 -13.79
C LYS A 157 -3.77 8.11 -13.38
N PHE A 158 -2.63 8.18 -12.67
CA PHE A 158 -1.95 6.99 -12.17
C PHE A 158 -2.83 6.22 -11.20
N THR A 159 -3.47 6.90 -10.25
CA THR A 159 -4.35 6.28 -9.25
C THR A 159 -5.53 5.57 -9.90
N ARG A 160 -6.18 6.18 -10.90
CA ARG A 160 -7.26 5.51 -11.65
C ARG A 160 -6.76 4.28 -12.37
N TRP A 161 -5.69 4.41 -13.14
CA TRP A 161 -5.08 3.27 -13.82
C TRP A 161 -4.71 2.16 -12.85
N TYR A 162 -4.06 2.49 -11.73
CA TYR A 162 -3.64 1.52 -10.73
C TYR A 162 -4.83 0.79 -10.10
N ASN A 163 -5.86 1.52 -9.73
CA ASN A 163 -7.03 0.95 -9.07
C ASN A 163 -7.92 0.14 -10.02
N GLU A 164 -8.09 0.58 -11.27
CA GLU A 164 -9.12 0.07 -12.18
C GLU A 164 -8.57 -0.86 -13.28
N GLU A 165 -7.30 -0.70 -13.69
CA GLU A 165 -6.74 -1.41 -14.82
C GLU A 165 -5.53 -2.29 -14.45
N HIS A 166 -4.69 -1.86 -13.53
CA HIS A 166 -3.48 -2.57 -13.15
C HIS A 166 -3.80 -3.95 -12.55
N ARG A 167 -3.29 -5.01 -13.19
CA ARG A 167 -3.44 -6.41 -12.75
C ARG A 167 -2.38 -6.74 -11.69
N HIS A 168 -2.72 -6.58 -10.43
CA HIS A 168 -1.77 -6.70 -9.33
C HIS A 168 -1.46 -8.18 -9.00
N SER A 169 -0.19 -8.59 -9.12
CA SER A 169 0.24 -9.98 -8.93
C SER A 169 -0.03 -10.53 -7.53
N GLY A 170 0.12 -9.70 -6.50
CA GLY A 170 -0.07 -10.08 -5.10
C GLY A 170 -1.52 -10.38 -4.70
N ILE A 171 -2.49 -10.09 -5.56
CA ILE A 171 -3.91 -10.39 -5.35
C ILE A 171 -4.51 -11.22 -6.49
N GLY A 172 -3.70 -12.08 -7.12
CA GLY A 172 -4.18 -12.99 -8.17
C GLY A 172 -4.47 -12.33 -9.51
N TYR A 173 -3.82 -11.21 -9.83
CA TYR A 173 -4.00 -10.47 -11.10
C TYR A 173 -5.43 -9.95 -11.34
N VAL A 174 -6.17 -9.68 -10.29
CA VAL A 174 -7.34 -8.80 -10.33
C VAL A 174 -6.90 -7.36 -10.14
N THR A 175 -7.77 -6.39 -10.42
CA THR A 175 -7.46 -5.00 -10.09
C THR A 175 -7.70 -4.73 -8.60
N PRO A 176 -7.01 -3.74 -8.01
CA PRO A 176 -7.28 -3.31 -6.64
C PRO A 176 -8.75 -3.00 -6.38
N LEU A 177 -9.42 -2.33 -7.32
CA LEU A 177 -10.85 -2.02 -7.20
C LEU A 177 -11.71 -3.28 -7.18
N GLN A 178 -11.47 -4.26 -8.07
CA GLN A 178 -12.21 -5.52 -8.10
C GLN A 178 -12.10 -6.28 -6.77
N ARG A 179 -10.92 -6.25 -6.14
CA ARG A 179 -10.76 -6.88 -4.82
C ARG A 179 -11.43 -6.05 -3.72
N HIS A 180 -11.37 -4.73 -3.82
CA HIS A 180 -12.00 -3.84 -2.84
C HIS A 180 -13.53 -3.96 -2.82
N THR A 181 -14.14 -4.17 -3.99
CA THR A 181 -15.59 -4.37 -4.15
C THR A 181 -16.04 -5.82 -3.95
N GLY A 182 -15.11 -6.77 -3.81
CA GLY A 182 -15.40 -8.19 -3.61
C GLY A 182 -15.70 -8.98 -4.90
N GLU A 183 -15.48 -8.40 -6.07
CA GLU A 183 -15.65 -9.06 -7.37
C GLU A 183 -14.58 -10.13 -7.64
N ASP A 184 -13.44 -10.02 -6.96
CA ASP A 184 -12.26 -10.88 -7.11
C ASP A 184 -12.58 -12.36 -6.88
N LYS A 185 -13.45 -12.71 -5.93
CA LYS A 185 -13.84 -14.10 -5.65
C LYS A 185 -14.40 -14.82 -6.87
N ALA A 186 -15.37 -14.17 -7.54
CA ALA A 186 -15.99 -14.74 -8.73
C ALA A 186 -15.00 -14.82 -9.90
N LEU A 187 -14.16 -13.79 -10.06
CA LEU A 187 -13.15 -13.74 -11.11
C LEU A 187 -12.08 -14.82 -10.94
N LEU A 188 -11.57 -15.04 -9.73
CA LEU A 188 -10.57 -16.06 -9.45
C LEU A 188 -11.15 -17.48 -9.61
N ALA A 189 -12.36 -17.72 -9.13
CA ALA A 189 -13.05 -18.98 -9.34
C ALA A 189 -13.29 -19.29 -10.83
N GLN A 190 -13.64 -18.28 -11.62
CA GLN A 190 -13.80 -18.44 -13.07
C GLN A 190 -12.46 -18.77 -13.74
N ARG A 191 -11.37 -18.09 -13.36
CA ARG A 191 -10.03 -18.38 -13.88
C ARG A 191 -9.59 -19.79 -13.55
N ASP A 192 -9.79 -20.25 -12.32
CA ASP A 192 -9.46 -21.63 -11.95
C ASP A 192 -10.18 -22.64 -12.84
N LYS A 193 -11.50 -22.49 -13.04
CA LYS A 193 -12.28 -23.37 -13.95
C LYS A 193 -11.70 -23.39 -15.36
N VAL A 194 -11.34 -22.25 -15.93
CA VAL A 194 -10.75 -22.16 -17.29
C VAL A 194 -9.41 -22.88 -17.34
N TYR A 195 -8.55 -22.70 -16.35
CA TYR A 195 -7.24 -23.35 -16.31
C TYR A 195 -7.36 -24.88 -16.12
N GLN A 196 -8.26 -25.34 -15.27
CA GLN A 196 -8.51 -26.78 -15.06
C GLN A 196 -9.06 -27.42 -16.35
N ALA A 197 -10.01 -26.79 -17.02
CA ALA A 197 -10.54 -27.26 -18.31
C ALA A 197 -9.46 -27.32 -19.39
N ALA A 198 -8.62 -26.29 -19.49
CA ALA A 198 -7.52 -26.26 -20.46
C ALA A 198 -6.49 -27.37 -20.18
N ARG A 199 -6.19 -27.65 -18.91
CA ARG A 199 -5.30 -28.74 -18.50
C ARG A 199 -5.91 -30.12 -18.84
N ALA A 200 -7.18 -30.30 -18.57
CA ALA A 200 -7.88 -31.55 -18.90
C ALA A 200 -7.89 -31.82 -20.40
N ALA A 201 -8.11 -30.79 -21.23
CA ALA A 201 -8.11 -30.92 -22.69
C ALA A 201 -6.71 -31.21 -23.27
N ASN A 202 -5.63 -30.68 -22.66
CA ASN A 202 -4.27 -30.84 -23.15
C ASN A 202 -3.26 -31.14 -22.03
N PRO A 203 -3.30 -32.33 -21.38
CA PRO A 203 -2.47 -32.63 -20.21
C PRO A 203 -0.95 -32.54 -20.49
N LYS A 204 -0.52 -32.93 -21.67
CA LYS A 204 0.91 -32.89 -22.07
C LYS A 204 1.52 -31.51 -22.13
N ARG A 205 0.69 -30.46 -22.16
CA ARG A 205 1.13 -29.04 -22.19
C ARG A 205 1.53 -28.54 -20.80
N TRP A 206 1.22 -29.27 -19.76
CA TRP A 206 1.39 -28.86 -18.36
C TRP A 206 2.37 -29.80 -17.67
N SER A 207 3.57 -29.30 -17.37
CA SER A 207 4.59 -30.07 -16.64
C SER A 207 4.38 -30.12 -15.14
N ARG A 208 3.56 -29.20 -14.61
CA ARG A 208 3.27 -29.05 -13.17
C ARG A 208 1.80 -28.68 -12.95
N GLN A 209 1.47 -28.33 -11.70
CA GLN A 209 0.16 -27.79 -11.36
C GLN A 209 -0.12 -26.49 -12.11
N THR A 210 -1.39 -26.15 -12.28
CA THR A 210 -1.81 -24.84 -12.76
C THR A 210 -1.40 -23.75 -11.77
N ARG A 211 -1.46 -22.49 -12.16
CA ARG A 211 -1.28 -21.38 -11.23
C ARG A 211 -2.34 -21.48 -10.13
N ASN A 212 -1.96 -21.21 -8.87
CA ASN A 212 -2.90 -21.13 -7.76
C ASN A 212 -3.78 -19.87 -7.95
N TRP A 213 -5.09 -20.06 -8.11
CA TRP A 213 -6.11 -19.01 -8.19
C TRP A 213 -6.97 -18.93 -6.94
N GLU A 214 -6.52 -19.59 -5.86
CA GLU A 214 -7.22 -19.58 -4.59
C GLU A 214 -7.38 -18.15 -4.06
N TRP A 215 -8.58 -17.84 -3.60
CA TRP A 215 -8.87 -16.53 -3.03
C TRP A 215 -8.26 -16.41 -1.63
N GLN A 216 -7.51 -15.33 -1.41
CA GLN A 216 -6.89 -15.06 -0.12
C GLN A 216 -7.91 -14.40 0.82
N GLU A 217 -8.34 -15.09 1.83
CA GLU A 217 -9.32 -14.62 2.81
C GLU A 217 -8.78 -13.47 3.67
N SER A 218 -7.51 -13.45 3.96
CA SER A 218 -6.87 -12.40 4.76
C SER A 218 -5.50 -12.04 4.25
N VAL A 219 -5.08 -10.82 4.54
CA VAL A 219 -3.75 -10.29 4.23
C VAL A 219 -3.13 -9.77 5.51
N THR A 220 -1.88 -10.15 5.77
CA THR A 220 -1.17 -9.77 6.98
C THR A 220 -0.07 -8.76 6.66
N LEU A 221 -0.11 -7.62 7.33
CA LEU A 221 0.99 -6.66 7.38
C LEU A 221 2.02 -7.17 8.40
N ASN A 222 3.29 -7.24 8.00
CA ASN A 222 4.42 -7.66 8.84
C ASN A 222 4.21 -9.03 9.52
N PRO A 223 4.02 -10.12 8.75
CA PRO A 223 3.88 -11.44 9.32
C PRO A 223 5.13 -11.83 10.13
N GLU A 224 4.94 -12.47 11.28
CA GLU A 224 6.05 -12.98 12.08
C GLU A 224 6.85 -14.01 11.28
N ARG A 225 8.14 -13.72 11.07
CA ARG A 225 9.07 -14.66 10.47
C ARG A 225 9.47 -15.71 11.52
N GLY A 226 8.72 -16.78 11.64
CA GLY A 226 9.08 -17.79 12.65
C GLY A 226 8.20 -19.03 12.74
N LYS A 227 7.11 -19.12 11.99
CA LYS A 227 6.22 -20.27 12.02
C LYS A 227 6.01 -20.98 10.67
N GLN A 228 6.90 -20.76 9.71
CA GLN A 228 6.96 -21.55 8.49
C GLN A 228 8.30 -22.30 8.44
N ALA A 229 8.46 -23.31 9.28
CA ALA A 229 9.47 -24.36 9.09
C ALA A 229 9.15 -25.50 10.06
N ALA A 230 8.39 -26.44 9.64
CA ALA A 230 8.52 -27.86 9.95
C ALA A 230 7.65 -28.65 9.00
#